data_a2ed03a13b64d6aec071c84b394d8703
#
_entry.id   a2ed03a13b64d6aec071c84b394d8703
#
_cell.length_a   1.000
_cell.length_b   1.000
_cell.length_c   1.000
_cell.angle_alpha   90.00
_cell.angle_beta   90.00
_cell.angle_gamma   90.00
#
_symmetry.space_group_name_H-M   'P 1'
#
loop_
_entity.id
_entity.type
_entity.pdbx_description
1 polymer ?
#
loop_
_entity_poly.entity_id
_entity_poly.type
_entity_poly.pdbx_seq_one_letter_code
_entity_poly.pdbx_strand_id
1 'polypeptide(L)'
;MQINEIPVYVFTGFLEAGKTTFIIENLKNPGFSSGERTLVLVCEDGEGQYDNLPQEVMETTSILYIDSQDKLNLDYLESLYNIYDFERVMIEYNGMWSINDLYQALPENWLVAQQINLIDATTFVSYNNMFRNLMVEKITGAEFNLVNRVKYEDDVMAYHKIIRTVSRRSEIAYEYVDGKGIYDDIVDPLPFDLNSEVVDIDFKDYAFFISDLVEETEKYFGKKIHFTGQLRANNKVKSGYVFGREVMTCCIADIKFMGLPIILDSKYQPDMWYDVYALIEKQKDNRHSKTMPILKEYEIKMVDIPAQNQQVATFY
;
A
#
# COMPACT_ATOMS: atom_id res chain seq x y z
N MET A 1 1.78 -5.20 -31.62
CA MET A 1 2.70 -4.16 -31.11
C MET A 1 2.88 -4.44 -29.64
N GLN A 2 4.12 -4.56 -29.14
CA GLN A 2 4.33 -4.53 -27.71
C GLN A 2 3.96 -3.11 -27.25
N ILE A 3 2.92 -2.98 -26.47
CA ILE A 3 2.58 -1.72 -25.82
C ILE A 3 3.66 -1.55 -24.74
N ASN A 4 4.53 -0.54 -24.90
CA ASN A 4 5.50 -0.23 -23.86
C ASN A 4 4.75 0.26 -22.62
N GLU A 5 4.99 -0.38 -21.50
CA GLU A 5 4.49 0.08 -20.20
C GLU A 5 5.19 1.38 -19.81
N ILE A 6 4.43 2.37 -19.39
CA ILE A 6 4.92 3.67 -18.97
C ILE A 6 4.81 3.76 -17.43
N PRO A 7 5.92 3.85 -16.71
CA PRO A 7 5.88 4.03 -15.27
C PRO A 7 5.34 5.41 -14.90
N VAL A 8 4.38 5.43 -13.98
CA VAL A 8 3.75 6.64 -13.46
C VAL A 8 4.11 6.81 -11.98
N TYR A 9 4.64 7.95 -11.61
CA TYR A 9 4.89 8.35 -10.24
C TYR A 9 3.87 9.40 -9.83
N VAL A 10 3.06 9.11 -8.82
CA VAL A 10 1.99 9.99 -8.37
C VAL A 10 2.37 10.65 -7.05
N PHE A 11 2.38 11.97 -7.03
CA PHE A 11 2.68 12.78 -5.85
C PHE A 11 1.38 13.40 -5.33
N THR A 12 0.94 12.92 -4.18
CA THR A 12 -0.25 13.40 -3.49
C THR A 12 0.12 14.24 -2.26
N GLY A 13 -0.85 14.93 -1.70
CA GLY A 13 -0.67 15.83 -0.55
C GLY A 13 -1.48 17.10 -0.74
N PHE A 14 -1.81 17.78 0.35
CA PHE A 14 -2.52 19.04 0.28
C PHE A 14 -1.68 20.15 -0.37
N LEU A 15 -2.32 21.27 -0.71
CA LEU A 15 -1.63 22.43 -1.23
C LEU A 15 -0.49 22.85 -0.28
N GLU A 16 0.64 23.25 -0.85
CA GLU A 16 1.88 23.63 -0.13
C GLU A 16 2.54 22.50 0.70
N ALA A 17 2.11 21.26 0.56
CA ALA A 17 2.74 20.13 1.25
C ALA A 17 4.17 19.80 0.75
N GLY A 18 4.69 20.53 -0.21
CA GLY A 18 6.06 20.35 -0.73
C GLY A 18 6.17 19.41 -1.95
N LYS A 19 5.06 19.08 -2.62
CA LYS A 19 5.05 18.19 -3.80
C LYS A 19 5.99 18.68 -4.90
N THR A 20 5.85 19.93 -5.33
CA THR A 20 6.67 20.53 -6.39
C THR A 20 8.15 20.49 -6.05
N THR A 21 8.53 20.88 -4.82
CA THR A 21 9.91 20.83 -4.34
C THR A 21 10.48 19.43 -4.43
N PHE A 22 9.73 18.44 -3.94
CA PHE A 22 10.13 17.03 -3.94
C PHE A 22 10.31 16.50 -5.38
N ILE A 23 9.40 16.82 -6.30
CA ILE A 23 9.52 16.45 -7.71
C ILE A 23 10.77 17.06 -8.34
N ILE A 24 11.01 18.35 -8.13
CA ILE A 24 12.16 19.07 -8.66
C ILE A 24 13.48 18.47 -8.14
N GLU A 25 13.55 18.11 -6.87
CA GLU A 25 14.74 17.48 -6.28
C GLU A 25 15.00 16.09 -6.89
N ASN A 26 13.94 15.30 -7.11
CA ASN A 26 14.05 14.00 -7.77
C ASN A 26 14.49 14.14 -9.24
N LEU A 27 13.96 15.12 -9.98
CA LEU A 27 14.38 15.39 -11.36
C LEU A 27 15.85 15.81 -11.45
N LYS A 28 16.39 16.48 -10.44
CA LYS A 28 17.81 16.86 -10.34
C LYS A 28 18.72 15.72 -9.85
N ASN A 29 18.14 14.68 -9.26
CA ASN A 29 18.92 13.59 -8.68
C ASN A 29 19.34 12.57 -9.76
N PRO A 30 20.67 12.41 -10.03
CA PRO A 30 21.13 11.46 -11.04
C PRO A 30 20.79 9.99 -10.73
N GLY A 31 20.52 9.67 -9.47
CA GLY A 31 20.09 8.32 -9.05
C GLY A 31 18.66 8.00 -9.45
N PHE A 32 17.81 9.01 -9.65
CA PHE A 32 16.44 8.86 -10.10
C PHE A 32 16.27 9.24 -11.59
N SER A 33 17.02 10.21 -12.08
CA SER A 33 16.94 10.75 -13.42
C SER A 33 18.23 10.49 -14.18
N SER A 34 18.29 9.42 -14.96
CA SER A 34 19.46 9.01 -15.75
C SER A 34 19.30 9.32 -17.24
N GLY A 35 18.46 10.30 -17.56
CA GLY A 35 18.24 10.80 -18.93
C GLY A 35 16.94 10.32 -19.58
N GLU A 36 16.05 9.67 -18.81
CA GLU A 36 14.72 9.28 -19.29
C GLU A 36 13.86 10.52 -19.60
N ARG A 37 13.20 10.50 -20.75
CA ARG A 37 12.26 11.56 -21.12
C ARG A 37 11.05 11.51 -20.21
N THR A 38 10.85 12.57 -19.47
CA THR A 38 9.85 12.67 -18.41
C THR A 38 8.76 13.67 -18.79
N LEU A 39 7.50 13.25 -18.68
CA LEU A 39 6.36 14.15 -18.72
C LEU A 39 5.88 14.43 -17.29
N VAL A 40 5.89 15.70 -16.89
CA VAL A 40 5.35 16.14 -15.60
C VAL A 40 3.98 16.76 -15.82
N LEU A 41 2.95 16.17 -15.23
CA LEU A 41 1.59 16.70 -15.20
C LEU A 41 1.39 17.44 -13.89
N VAL A 42 1.18 18.76 -13.96
CA VAL A 42 0.96 19.61 -12.78
C VAL A 42 -0.52 19.94 -12.67
N CYS A 43 -1.20 19.36 -11.69
CA CYS A 43 -2.64 19.50 -11.47
C CYS A 43 -2.99 20.51 -10.38
N GLU A 44 -2.03 21.28 -9.91
CA GLU A 44 -2.24 22.22 -8.81
C GLU A 44 -1.51 23.54 -9.07
N ASP A 45 -2.20 24.66 -8.82
CA ASP A 45 -1.57 25.98 -8.83
C ASP A 45 -0.86 26.20 -7.50
N GLY A 46 0.43 25.95 -7.46
CA GLY A 46 1.30 26.16 -6.29
C GLY A 46 2.40 27.19 -6.58
N GLU A 47 3.10 27.60 -5.53
CA GLU A 47 4.27 28.50 -5.65
C GLU A 47 5.50 27.80 -6.25
N GLY A 48 5.42 26.51 -6.53
CA GLY A 48 6.49 25.72 -7.11
C GLY A 48 6.83 26.18 -8.53
N GLN A 49 8.10 26.46 -8.77
CA GLN A 49 8.56 27.00 -10.04
C GLN A 49 9.40 25.96 -10.77
N TYR A 50 8.76 25.21 -11.66
CA TYR A 50 9.48 24.35 -12.61
C TYR A 50 10.36 25.12 -13.57
N ASP A 51 10.13 26.44 -13.75
CA ASP A 51 10.90 27.33 -14.62
C ASP A 51 12.38 27.46 -14.21
N ASN A 52 12.71 27.09 -12.96
CA ASN A 52 14.08 27.15 -12.43
C ASN A 52 14.83 25.80 -12.51
N LEU A 53 14.35 24.87 -13.30
CA LEU A 53 15.07 23.61 -13.53
C LEU A 53 16.37 23.86 -14.29
N PRO A 54 17.46 23.12 -13.99
CA PRO A 54 18.69 23.15 -14.77
C PRO A 54 18.40 22.80 -16.23
N GLN A 55 19.15 23.41 -17.15
CA GLN A 55 18.97 23.20 -18.59
C GLN A 55 19.05 21.71 -18.96
N GLU A 56 19.95 20.96 -18.38
CA GLU A 56 20.13 19.52 -18.60
C GLU A 56 18.84 18.72 -18.26
N VAL A 57 18.12 19.13 -17.21
CA VAL A 57 16.84 18.52 -16.81
C VAL A 57 15.73 18.94 -17.77
N MET A 58 15.72 20.21 -18.19
CA MET A 58 14.72 20.72 -19.13
C MET A 58 14.82 20.08 -20.54
N GLU A 59 16.00 19.64 -20.94
CA GLU A 59 16.18 18.95 -22.23
C GLU A 59 15.48 17.59 -22.30
N THR A 60 15.24 16.96 -21.15
CA THR A 60 14.57 15.65 -21.03
C THR A 60 13.20 15.70 -20.35
N THR A 61 12.76 16.90 -19.91
CA THR A 61 11.53 17.03 -19.12
C THR A 61 10.54 17.98 -19.82
N SER A 62 9.33 17.49 -20.08
CA SER A 62 8.20 18.30 -20.53
C SER A 62 7.24 18.54 -19.37
N ILE A 63 6.81 19.79 -19.17
CA ILE A 63 5.90 20.17 -18.10
C ILE A 63 4.57 20.62 -18.70
N LEU A 64 3.48 20.05 -18.20
CA LEU A 64 2.14 20.32 -18.67
C LEU A 64 1.22 20.62 -17.48
N TYR A 65 0.62 21.81 -17.48
CA TYR A 65 -0.32 22.25 -16.45
C TYR A 65 -1.74 21.84 -16.80
N ILE A 66 -2.43 21.25 -15.83
CA ILE A 66 -3.83 20.81 -15.93
C ILE A 66 -4.64 21.56 -14.91
N ASP A 67 -5.42 22.53 -15.38
CA ASP A 67 -6.15 23.51 -14.56
C ASP A 67 -7.50 23.01 -14.02
N SER A 68 -7.98 21.85 -14.49
CA SER A 68 -9.25 21.29 -14.00
C SER A 68 -9.24 19.76 -14.05
N GLN A 69 -9.95 19.16 -13.09
CA GLN A 69 -10.07 17.70 -13.00
C GLN A 69 -10.72 17.09 -14.23
N ASP A 70 -11.71 17.75 -14.83
CA ASP A 70 -12.42 17.25 -16.02
C ASP A 70 -11.52 17.07 -17.25
N LYS A 71 -10.40 17.79 -17.30
CA LYS A 71 -9.40 17.60 -18.36
C LYS A 71 -8.58 16.33 -18.18
N LEU A 72 -8.47 15.84 -16.95
CA LEU A 72 -7.72 14.63 -16.65
C LEU A 72 -8.58 13.41 -16.92
N ASN A 73 -8.71 13.03 -18.18
CA ASN A 73 -9.49 11.87 -18.64
C ASN A 73 -8.71 11.04 -19.63
N LEU A 74 -9.18 9.82 -19.90
CA LEU A 74 -8.49 8.83 -20.74
C LEU A 74 -8.15 9.39 -22.13
N ASP A 75 -9.11 9.97 -22.82
CA ASP A 75 -8.92 10.48 -24.19
C ASP A 75 -7.83 11.56 -24.25
N TYR A 76 -7.81 12.43 -23.25
CA TYR A 76 -6.79 13.47 -23.15
C TYR A 76 -5.40 12.88 -22.86
N LEU A 77 -5.28 11.98 -21.90
CA LEU A 77 -4.00 11.35 -21.55
C LEU A 77 -3.45 10.52 -22.71
N GLU A 78 -4.28 9.79 -23.44
CA GLU A 78 -3.87 9.09 -24.66
C GLU A 78 -3.42 10.06 -25.77
N SER A 79 -4.03 11.24 -25.88
CA SER A 79 -3.64 12.24 -26.87
C SER A 79 -2.22 12.78 -26.67
N LEU A 80 -1.69 12.70 -25.45
CA LEU A 80 -0.35 13.22 -25.10
C LEU A 80 0.77 12.47 -25.83
N TYR A 81 0.56 11.20 -26.21
CA TYR A 81 1.52 10.46 -27.05
C TYR A 81 1.77 11.09 -28.43
N ASN A 82 0.80 11.87 -28.94
CA ASN A 82 0.93 12.54 -30.23
C ASN A 82 1.69 13.88 -30.12
N ILE A 83 1.86 14.40 -28.89
CA ILE A 83 2.38 15.74 -28.65
C ILE A 83 3.76 15.67 -28.01
N TYR A 84 3.94 14.73 -27.08
CA TYR A 84 5.12 14.59 -26.26
C TYR A 84 5.78 13.23 -26.48
N ASP A 85 7.10 13.21 -26.46
CA ASP A 85 7.90 11.99 -26.44
C ASP A 85 8.40 11.76 -25.00
N PHE A 86 7.87 10.74 -24.34
CA PHE A 86 8.17 10.44 -22.93
C PHE A 86 8.26 8.94 -22.66
N GLU A 87 9.05 8.58 -21.67
CA GLU A 87 9.29 7.21 -21.20
C GLU A 87 8.76 6.97 -19.80
N ARG A 88 8.46 8.05 -19.05
CA ARG A 88 7.83 8.02 -17.74
C ARG A 88 6.97 9.26 -17.51
N VAL A 89 6.04 9.16 -16.57
CA VAL A 89 5.16 10.25 -16.17
C VAL A 89 5.29 10.51 -14.68
N MET A 90 5.37 11.78 -14.29
CA MET A 90 5.27 12.26 -12.92
C MET A 90 4.03 13.12 -12.79
N ILE A 91 3.16 12.83 -11.84
CA ILE A 91 1.89 13.55 -11.67
C ILE A 91 1.92 14.27 -10.32
N GLU A 92 2.03 15.59 -10.34
CA GLU A 92 1.74 16.42 -9.19
C GLU A 92 0.24 16.57 -9.06
N TYR A 93 -0.39 15.70 -8.24
CA TYR A 93 -1.83 15.62 -8.18
C TYR A 93 -2.43 16.64 -7.22
N ASN A 94 -3.57 17.19 -7.59
CA ASN A 94 -4.27 18.18 -6.78
C ASN A 94 -4.72 17.61 -5.44
N GLY A 95 -4.42 18.34 -4.36
CA GLY A 95 -4.70 17.90 -2.99
C GLY A 95 -6.18 17.73 -2.64
N MET A 96 -7.09 18.34 -3.40
CA MET A 96 -8.53 18.30 -3.16
C MET A 96 -9.27 17.30 -4.07
N TRP A 97 -8.60 16.76 -5.09
CA TRP A 97 -9.21 15.79 -6.00
C TRP A 97 -9.11 14.36 -5.47
N SER A 98 -10.11 13.50 -5.81
CA SER A 98 -10.09 12.09 -5.45
C SER A 98 -9.05 11.35 -6.29
N ILE A 99 -8.21 10.55 -5.63
CA ILE A 99 -7.20 9.75 -6.33
C ILE A 99 -7.83 8.65 -7.18
N ASN A 100 -9.02 8.18 -6.82
CA ASN A 100 -9.74 7.17 -7.60
C ASN A 100 -10.11 7.68 -9.00
N ASP A 101 -10.40 8.96 -9.14
CA ASP A 101 -10.70 9.56 -10.45
C ASP A 101 -9.45 9.56 -11.35
N LEU A 102 -8.27 9.82 -10.78
CA LEU A 102 -7.02 9.67 -11.52
C LEU A 102 -6.83 8.24 -12.01
N TYR A 103 -6.96 7.25 -11.13
CA TYR A 103 -6.74 5.85 -11.51
C TYR A 103 -7.70 5.36 -12.61
N GLN A 104 -8.94 5.88 -12.62
CA GLN A 104 -9.90 5.57 -13.67
C GLN A 104 -9.58 6.24 -15.02
N ALA A 105 -8.85 7.35 -14.97
CA ALA A 105 -8.47 8.11 -16.16
C ALA A 105 -7.18 7.62 -16.81
N LEU A 106 -6.33 6.86 -16.10
CA LEU A 106 -5.05 6.40 -16.63
C LEU A 106 -5.23 5.42 -17.80
N PRO A 107 -4.45 5.57 -18.90
CA PRO A 107 -4.36 4.58 -19.96
C PRO A 107 -3.90 3.21 -19.43
N GLU A 108 -4.35 2.10 -20.05
CA GLU A 108 -4.02 0.74 -19.61
C GLU A 108 -2.51 0.45 -19.50
N ASN A 109 -1.70 1.10 -20.31
CA ASN A 109 -0.25 0.92 -20.31
C ASN A 109 0.50 1.92 -19.40
N TRP A 110 -0.22 2.81 -18.71
CA TRP A 110 0.36 3.68 -17.69
C TRP A 110 0.27 2.97 -16.35
N LEU A 111 1.40 2.41 -15.90
CA LEU A 111 1.45 1.64 -14.66
C LEU A 111 1.92 2.51 -13.52
N VAL A 112 1.11 2.65 -12.48
CA VAL A 112 1.53 3.36 -11.26
C VAL A 112 2.68 2.57 -10.64
N ALA A 113 3.88 3.11 -10.78
CA ALA A 113 5.10 2.53 -10.23
C ALA A 113 5.24 2.86 -8.74
N GLN A 114 4.81 4.06 -8.34
CA GLN A 114 4.81 4.49 -6.94
C GLN A 114 3.84 5.65 -6.72
N GLN A 115 3.12 5.62 -5.60
CA GLN A 115 2.42 6.79 -5.06
C GLN A 115 3.11 7.27 -3.79
N ILE A 116 3.47 8.55 -3.78
CA ILE A 116 4.13 9.22 -2.67
C ILE A 116 3.19 10.29 -2.13
N ASN A 117 2.93 10.27 -0.83
CA ASN A 117 2.10 11.26 -0.17
C ASN A 117 2.98 12.22 0.65
N LEU A 118 2.97 13.49 0.28
CA LEU A 118 3.69 14.57 0.97
C LEU A 118 2.78 15.18 2.02
N ILE A 119 3.26 15.27 3.24
CA ILE A 119 2.49 15.74 4.41
C ILE A 119 3.28 16.84 5.10
N ASP A 120 2.69 18.02 5.23
CA ASP A 120 3.27 19.09 6.02
C ASP A 120 3.00 18.87 7.52
N ALA A 121 4.02 18.66 8.32
CA ALA A 121 3.93 18.45 9.76
C ALA A 121 3.15 19.55 10.48
N THR A 122 3.29 20.80 10.01
CA THR A 122 2.66 21.97 10.65
C THR A 122 1.13 21.99 10.54
N THR A 123 0.59 21.33 9.51
CA THR A 123 -0.86 21.26 9.24
C THR A 123 -1.45 19.85 9.40
N PHE A 124 -0.61 18.82 9.53
CA PHE A 124 -1.03 17.43 9.44
C PHE A 124 -2.19 17.09 10.37
N VAL A 125 -2.02 17.34 11.67
CA VAL A 125 -3.05 17.00 12.67
C VAL A 125 -4.35 17.76 12.42
N SER A 126 -4.27 19.04 12.07
CA SER A 126 -5.45 19.87 11.78
C SER A 126 -6.17 19.42 10.51
N TYR A 127 -5.42 19.15 9.44
CA TYR A 127 -6.00 18.68 8.17
C TYR A 127 -6.56 17.27 8.27
N ASN A 128 -5.93 16.39 9.05
CA ASN A 128 -6.49 15.07 9.34
C ASN A 128 -7.86 15.16 10.04
N ASN A 129 -8.06 16.15 10.90
CA ASN A 129 -9.33 16.37 11.56
C ASN A 129 -10.39 17.03 10.64
N MET A 130 -9.97 17.97 9.79
CA MET A 130 -10.88 18.73 8.93
C MET A 130 -11.26 17.99 7.64
N PHE A 131 -10.29 17.28 7.05
CA PHE A 131 -10.40 16.62 5.73
C PHE A 131 -10.14 15.12 5.83
N ARG A 132 -10.69 14.48 6.87
CA ARG A 132 -10.41 13.08 7.22
C ARG A 132 -10.48 12.13 6.02
N ASN A 133 -11.55 12.22 5.22
CA ASN A 133 -11.74 11.30 4.09
C ASN A 133 -10.63 11.44 3.03
N LEU A 134 -10.28 12.68 2.67
CA LEU A 134 -9.19 12.93 1.70
C LEU A 134 -7.83 12.52 2.26
N MET A 135 -7.59 12.74 3.56
CA MET A 135 -6.35 12.31 4.21
C MET A 135 -6.23 10.77 4.20
N VAL A 136 -7.30 10.07 4.58
CA VAL A 136 -7.35 8.59 4.56
C VAL A 136 -7.08 8.08 3.15
N GLU A 137 -7.75 8.63 2.13
CA GLU A 137 -7.58 8.23 0.73
C GLU A 137 -6.11 8.38 0.28
N LYS A 138 -5.46 9.50 0.60
CA LYS A 138 -4.07 9.76 0.23
C LYS A 138 -3.08 8.84 0.94
N ILE A 139 -3.27 8.62 2.24
CA ILE A 139 -2.42 7.73 3.04
C ILE A 139 -2.61 6.26 2.61
N THR A 140 -3.86 5.83 2.36
CA THR A 140 -4.15 4.44 1.97
C THR A 140 -3.49 4.07 0.64
N GLY A 141 -3.54 4.97 -0.33
CA GLY A 141 -2.99 4.71 -1.66
C GLY A 141 -1.47 4.83 -1.75
N ALA A 142 -0.81 5.44 -0.76
CA ALA A 142 0.62 5.71 -0.82
C ALA A 142 1.45 4.53 -0.31
N GLU A 143 2.44 4.09 -1.09
CA GLU A 143 3.51 3.21 -0.61
C GLU A 143 4.48 3.95 0.31
N PHE A 144 4.62 5.27 0.14
CA PHE A 144 5.52 6.10 0.91
C PHE A 144 4.83 7.38 1.38
N ASN A 145 4.84 7.63 2.68
CA ASN A 145 4.34 8.85 3.30
C ASN A 145 5.54 9.65 3.85
N LEU A 146 5.81 10.81 3.27
CA LEU A 146 6.85 11.72 3.73
C LEU A 146 6.23 12.87 4.52
N VAL A 147 6.48 12.91 5.83
CA VAL A 147 6.12 14.04 6.69
C VAL A 147 7.28 15.01 6.72
N ASN A 148 7.15 16.15 6.04
CA ASN A 148 8.21 17.16 5.96
C ASN A 148 8.01 18.30 6.96
N ARG A 149 9.01 19.21 7.04
CA ARG A 149 9.05 20.35 7.97
C ARG A 149 8.88 19.97 9.44
N VAL A 150 9.29 18.75 9.79
CA VAL A 150 9.25 18.27 11.17
C VAL A 150 10.28 19.03 12.00
N LYS A 151 9.88 19.45 13.19
CA LYS A 151 10.80 20.04 14.16
C LYS A 151 11.25 18.96 15.15
N TYR A 152 12.42 19.15 15.76
CA TYR A 152 12.95 18.18 16.73
C TYR A 152 12.12 18.06 18.02
N GLU A 153 11.33 19.10 18.31
CA GLU A 153 10.38 19.10 19.44
C GLU A 153 9.00 18.49 19.12
N ASP A 154 8.72 18.16 17.84
CA ASP A 154 7.44 17.59 17.43
C ASP A 154 7.28 16.15 17.93
N ASP A 155 6.05 15.79 18.28
CA ASP A 155 5.70 14.42 18.64
C ASP A 155 5.47 13.57 17.38
N VAL A 156 6.55 13.00 16.84
CA VAL A 156 6.49 12.12 15.66
C VAL A 156 5.63 10.87 15.89
N MET A 157 5.45 10.44 17.17
CA MET A 157 4.55 9.34 17.51
C MET A 157 3.10 9.68 17.15
N ALA A 158 2.68 10.95 17.25
CA ALA A 158 1.34 11.38 16.84
C ALA A 158 1.17 11.23 15.31
N TYR A 159 2.17 11.59 14.51
CA TYR A 159 2.17 11.41 13.06
C TYR A 159 2.15 9.93 12.67
N HIS A 160 3.03 9.14 13.28
CA HIS A 160 3.07 7.70 13.13
C HIS A 160 1.69 7.06 13.35
N LYS A 161 1.05 7.33 14.51
CA LYS A 161 -0.26 6.77 14.84
C LYS A 161 -1.35 7.12 13.83
N ILE A 162 -1.37 8.36 13.33
CA ILE A 162 -2.35 8.77 12.31
C ILE A 162 -2.14 7.95 11.04
N ILE A 163 -0.91 7.81 10.56
CA ILE A 163 -0.60 7.09 9.33
C ILE A 163 -0.86 5.58 9.52
N ARG A 164 -0.36 4.98 10.61
CA ARG A 164 -0.53 3.55 10.90
C ARG A 164 -1.97 3.12 11.14
N THR A 165 -2.82 4.01 11.67
CA THR A 165 -4.27 3.75 11.76
C THR A 165 -4.91 3.57 10.39
N VAL A 166 -4.35 4.17 9.35
CA VAL A 166 -4.86 4.14 7.98
C VAL A 166 -4.12 3.12 7.13
N SER A 167 -2.79 3.11 7.19
CA SER A 167 -1.94 2.21 6.40
C SER A 167 -0.79 1.66 7.25
N ARG A 168 -0.82 0.36 7.52
CA ARG A 168 0.27 -0.31 8.25
C ARG A 168 1.45 -0.70 7.36
N ARG A 169 1.27 -0.71 6.04
CA ARG A 169 2.30 -1.16 5.09
C ARG A 169 3.11 -0.06 4.46
N SER A 170 2.56 1.16 4.41
CA SER A 170 3.27 2.25 3.78
C SER A 170 4.55 2.57 4.56
N GLU A 171 5.60 2.85 3.83
CA GLU A 171 6.80 3.40 4.45
C GLU A 171 6.54 4.82 4.95
N ILE A 172 7.12 5.18 6.07
CA ILE A 172 7.03 6.53 6.64
C ILE A 172 8.44 7.08 6.78
N ALA A 173 8.62 8.33 6.38
CA ALA A 173 9.82 9.09 6.70
C ALA A 173 9.48 10.48 7.19
N TYR A 174 10.37 11.04 7.96
CA TYR A 174 10.32 12.38 8.51
C TYR A 174 11.46 13.21 7.92
N GLU A 175 11.13 14.33 7.29
CA GLU A 175 12.12 15.32 6.86
C GLU A 175 12.08 16.50 7.82
N TYR A 176 13.18 16.69 8.53
CA TYR A 176 13.31 17.76 9.50
C TYR A 176 13.60 19.11 8.82
N VAL A 177 13.34 20.20 9.55
CA VAL A 177 13.51 21.58 9.06
C VAL A 177 14.95 21.91 8.59
N ASP A 178 15.93 21.12 8.98
CA ASP A 178 17.33 21.23 8.54
C ASP A 178 17.64 20.37 7.30
N GLY A 179 16.63 19.72 6.70
CA GLY A 179 16.77 18.85 5.54
C GLY A 179 17.21 17.41 5.86
N LYS A 180 17.32 17.04 7.14
CA LYS A 180 17.66 15.66 7.52
C LYS A 180 16.45 14.75 7.39
N GLY A 181 16.56 13.73 6.55
CA GLY A 181 15.56 12.67 6.41
C GLY A 181 15.84 11.50 7.34
N ILE A 182 14.82 11.01 8.05
CA ILE A 182 14.89 9.82 8.92
C ILE A 182 13.68 8.94 8.63
N TYR A 183 13.94 7.66 8.33
CA TYR A 183 12.85 6.68 8.24
C TYR A 183 12.25 6.41 9.62
N ASP A 184 10.95 6.16 9.63
CA ASP A 184 10.23 5.77 10.83
C ASP A 184 10.66 4.37 11.28
N ASP A 185 11.24 4.28 12.46
CA ASP A 185 11.69 3.03 13.09
C ASP A 185 10.79 2.57 14.24
N ILE A 186 9.63 3.22 14.40
CA ILE A 186 8.66 2.88 15.43
C ILE A 186 8.01 1.54 15.06
N VAL A 187 8.16 0.57 15.95
CA VAL A 187 7.58 -0.77 15.78
C VAL A 187 6.19 -0.82 16.42
N ASP A 188 5.18 -1.05 15.61
CA ASP A 188 3.84 -1.32 16.10
C ASP A 188 3.75 -2.72 16.74
N PRO A 189 3.20 -2.86 17.94
CA PRO A 189 2.95 -4.17 18.51
C PRO A 189 1.90 -4.92 17.67
N LEU A 190 2.05 -6.24 17.60
CA LEU A 190 1.00 -7.08 17.04
C LEU A 190 -0.27 -6.95 17.88
N PRO A 191 -1.47 -6.95 17.26
CA PRO A 191 -2.73 -6.82 17.99
C PRO A 191 -3.11 -8.09 18.80
N PHE A 192 -2.28 -9.13 18.74
CA PHE A 192 -2.42 -10.40 19.45
C PHE A 192 -1.10 -10.81 20.11
N ASP A 193 -1.20 -11.61 21.18
CA ASP A 193 -0.01 -12.04 21.93
C ASP A 193 0.55 -13.38 21.39
N LEU A 194 1.70 -13.30 20.70
CA LEU A 194 2.43 -14.48 20.22
C LEU A 194 2.98 -15.39 21.33
N ASN A 195 3.01 -14.94 22.57
CA ASN A 195 3.52 -15.74 23.69
C ASN A 195 2.40 -16.52 24.41
N SER A 196 1.15 -16.33 24.03
CA SER A 196 0.02 -17.10 24.54
C SER A 196 0.18 -18.59 24.19
N GLU A 197 -0.39 -19.48 25.02
CA GLU A 197 -0.41 -20.93 24.76
C GLU A 197 -1.12 -21.23 23.43
N VAL A 198 -2.20 -20.51 23.14
CA VAL A 198 -2.90 -20.45 21.87
C VAL A 198 -2.97 -18.98 21.46
N VAL A 199 -2.43 -18.65 20.30
CA VAL A 199 -2.51 -17.30 19.73
C VAL A 199 -3.88 -17.13 19.13
N ASP A 200 -4.72 -16.35 19.78
CA ASP A 200 -6.09 -16.07 19.34
C ASP A 200 -6.10 -14.87 18.38
N ILE A 201 -6.57 -15.09 17.16
CA ILE A 201 -6.61 -14.09 16.08
C ILE A 201 -8.08 -13.67 15.85
N ASP A 202 -8.44 -12.52 16.35
CA ASP A 202 -9.77 -11.94 16.16
C ASP A 202 -10.03 -11.63 14.67
N PHE A 203 -11.29 -11.50 14.28
CA PHE A 203 -11.70 -11.16 12.91
C PHE A 203 -10.99 -9.94 12.35
N LYS A 204 -10.87 -8.88 13.14
CA LYS A 204 -10.21 -7.62 12.77
C LYS A 204 -8.69 -7.74 12.65
N ASP A 205 -8.08 -8.75 13.28
CA ASP A 205 -6.64 -8.89 13.40
C ASP A 205 -6.05 -9.85 12.35
N TYR A 206 -6.91 -10.54 11.58
CA TYR A 206 -6.47 -11.53 10.61
C TYR A 206 -5.56 -10.97 9.51
N ALA A 207 -5.84 -9.77 9.01
CA ALA A 207 -5.00 -9.15 7.99
C ALA A 207 -3.57 -8.90 8.51
N PHE A 208 -3.43 -8.49 9.77
CA PHE A 208 -2.13 -8.32 10.44
C PHE A 208 -1.42 -9.66 10.62
N PHE A 209 -2.15 -10.66 11.10
CA PHE A 209 -1.61 -12.00 11.30
C PHE A 209 -1.02 -12.58 10.02
N ILE A 210 -1.80 -12.61 8.94
CA ILE A 210 -1.34 -13.24 7.71
C ILE A 210 -0.21 -12.46 7.02
N SER A 211 -0.19 -11.14 7.13
CA SER A 211 0.89 -10.31 6.61
C SER A 211 2.18 -10.55 7.38
N ASP A 212 2.14 -10.44 8.69
CA ASP A 212 3.28 -10.62 9.57
C ASP A 212 3.83 -12.07 9.49
N LEU A 213 2.93 -13.06 9.35
CA LEU A 213 3.35 -14.45 9.16
C LEU A 213 4.11 -14.65 7.82
N VAL A 214 3.72 -13.95 6.75
CA VAL A 214 4.43 -14.03 5.46
C VAL A 214 5.79 -13.36 5.56
N GLU A 215 5.91 -12.24 6.25
CA GLU A 215 7.15 -11.48 6.40
C GLU A 215 8.13 -12.15 7.38
N GLU A 216 7.62 -12.63 8.52
CA GLU A 216 8.42 -13.19 9.60
C GLU A 216 7.98 -14.61 9.98
N THR A 217 7.88 -15.49 9.00
CA THR A 217 7.37 -16.86 9.15
C THR A 217 8.02 -17.64 10.31
N GLU A 218 9.32 -17.46 10.54
CA GLU A 218 10.09 -18.26 11.51
C GLU A 218 9.55 -18.15 12.95
N LYS A 219 9.03 -16.99 13.35
CA LYS A 219 8.49 -16.79 14.71
C LYS A 219 7.17 -17.51 15.00
N TYR A 220 6.50 -17.96 13.93
CA TYR A 220 5.21 -18.65 14.03
C TYR A 220 5.34 -20.16 14.08
N PHE A 221 6.47 -20.75 13.70
CA PHE A 221 6.62 -22.20 13.75
C PHE A 221 6.52 -22.76 15.17
N GLY A 222 5.70 -23.80 15.30
CA GLY A 222 5.41 -24.43 16.59
C GLY A 222 4.37 -23.68 17.42
N LYS A 223 3.82 -22.57 16.93
CA LYS A 223 2.73 -21.87 17.60
C LYS A 223 1.41 -22.55 17.32
N LYS A 224 0.58 -22.69 18.37
CA LYS A 224 -0.83 -23.01 18.26
C LYS A 224 -1.59 -21.72 17.98
N ILE A 225 -2.43 -21.72 16.97
CA ILE A 225 -3.24 -20.57 16.59
C ILE A 225 -4.70 -20.94 16.56
N HIS A 226 -5.54 -19.95 16.79
CA HIS A 226 -6.98 -20.06 16.68
C HIS A 226 -7.52 -18.88 15.85
N PHE A 227 -8.33 -19.17 14.85
CA PHE A 227 -9.08 -18.15 14.11
C PHE A 227 -10.23 -18.75 13.31
N THR A 228 -11.19 -17.90 12.99
CA THR A 228 -12.32 -18.24 12.09
C THR A 228 -11.96 -17.83 10.67
N GLY A 229 -12.14 -18.77 9.73
CA GLY A 229 -11.81 -18.56 8.33
C GLY A 229 -12.65 -19.43 7.39
N GLN A 230 -12.36 -19.34 6.11
CA GLN A 230 -12.99 -20.12 5.05
C GLN A 230 -12.06 -21.23 4.57
N LEU A 231 -12.58 -22.44 4.44
CA LEU A 231 -11.85 -23.55 3.83
C LEU A 231 -12.07 -23.53 2.32
N ARG A 232 -10.99 -23.50 1.53
CA ARG A 232 -11.08 -23.56 0.06
C ARG A 232 -10.31 -24.76 -0.49
N ALA A 233 -10.91 -25.46 -1.45
CA ALA A 233 -10.22 -26.51 -2.18
C ALA A 233 -9.12 -25.89 -3.08
N ASN A 234 -7.89 -26.48 -3.06
CA ASN A 234 -6.78 -26.01 -3.88
C ASN A 234 -5.89 -27.17 -4.31
N ASN A 235 -6.02 -27.56 -5.58
CA ASN A 235 -5.25 -28.68 -6.16
C ASN A 235 -3.75 -28.40 -6.35
N LYS A 236 -3.33 -27.15 -6.15
CA LYS A 236 -1.90 -26.77 -6.24
C LYS A 236 -1.14 -27.07 -4.96
N VAL A 237 -1.83 -27.25 -3.84
CA VAL A 237 -1.23 -27.62 -2.55
C VAL A 237 -1.41 -29.10 -2.27
N LYS A 238 -0.41 -29.69 -1.61
CA LYS A 238 -0.35 -31.16 -1.37
C LYS A 238 -1.49 -31.65 -0.47
N SER A 239 -1.93 -30.81 0.46
CA SER A 239 -3.05 -31.08 1.36
C SER A 239 -4.42 -31.03 0.67
N GLY A 240 -4.51 -30.46 -0.52
CA GLY A 240 -5.78 -30.27 -1.26
C GLY A 240 -6.62 -29.10 -0.76
N TYR A 241 -6.26 -28.47 0.36
CA TYR A 241 -7.03 -27.41 0.99
C TYR A 241 -6.13 -26.26 1.46
N VAL A 242 -6.68 -25.05 1.39
CA VAL A 242 -6.13 -23.83 1.99
C VAL A 242 -7.18 -23.25 2.94
N PHE A 243 -6.76 -22.86 4.13
CA PHE A 243 -7.61 -22.23 5.14
C PHE A 243 -7.17 -20.79 5.36
N GLY A 244 -8.11 -19.86 5.30
CA GLY A 244 -7.79 -18.45 5.39
C GLY A 244 -9.00 -17.56 5.21
N ARG A 245 -8.76 -16.30 4.81
CA ARG A 245 -9.80 -15.30 4.61
C ARG A 245 -9.50 -14.42 3.40
N GLU A 246 -10.50 -13.73 2.93
CA GLU A 246 -10.30 -12.62 2.02
C GLU A 246 -9.70 -11.44 2.77
N VAL A 247 -8.69 -10.80 2.18
CA VAL A 247 -7.97 -9.65 2.73
C VAL A 247 -8.01 -8.53 1.71
N MET A 248 -8.38 -7.34 2.15
CA MET A 248 -8.31 -6.10 1.39
C MET A 248 -7.15 -5.26 1.91
N THR A 249 -6.25 -4.85 1.02
CA THR A 249 -5.10 -4.04 1.38
C THR A 249 -5.39 -2.55 1.28
N CYS A 250 -5.90 -2.10 0.14
CA CYS A 250 -6.19 -0.69 -0.08
C CYS A 250 -7.60 -0.41 -0.62
N CYS A 251 -8.16 -1.27 -1.46
CA CYS A 251 -9.49 -1.05 -2.04
C CYS A 251 -10.19 -2.38 -2.41
N ILE A 252 -11.46 -2.29 -2.79
CA ILE A 252 -12.27 -3.46 -3.15
C ILE A 252 -11.65 -4.26 -4.32
N ALA A 253 -10.95 -3.60 -5.23
CA ALA A 253 -10.33 -4.26 -6.39
C ALA A 253 -9.14 -5.16 -6.03
N ASP A 254 -8.52 -4.98 -4.88
CA ASP A 254 -7.37 -5.76 -4.43
C ASP A 254 -7.71 -6.90 -3.47
N ILE A 255 -9.00 -7.16 -3.23
CA ILE A 255 -9.42 -8.27 -2.35
C ILE A 255 -8.87 -9.59 -2.88
N LYS A 256 -8.06 -10.26 -2.05
CA LYS A 256 -7.46 -11.55 -2.35
C LYS A 256 -7.65 -12.52 -1.21
N PHE A 257 -7.91 -13.78 -1.55
CA PHE A 257 -7.90 -14.82 -0.54
C PHE A 257 -6.45 -15.11 -0.10
N MET A 258 -6.17 -14.88 1.16
CA MET A 258 -4.89 -15.16 1.79
C MET A 258 -5.08 -16.24 2.87
N GLY A 259 -4.25 -17.28 2.80
CA GLY A 259 -4.36 -18.39 3.75
C GLY A 259 -3.21 -19.36 3.62
N LEU A 260 -3.20 -20.35 4.50
CA LEU A 260 -2.16 -21.38 4.57
C LEU A 260 -2.72 -22.73 4.12
N PRO A 261 -1.89 -23.58 3.50
CA PRO A 261 -2.24 -25.00 3.34
C PRO A 261 -2.62 -25.58 4.71
N ILE A 262 -3.65 -26.42 4.74
CA ILE A 262 -4.10 -27.07 5.98
C ILE A 262 -4.17 -28.60 5.80
N ILE A 263 -3.63 -29.33 6.77
CA ILE A 263 -3.79 -30.77 6.89
C ILE A 263 -5.00 -31.03 7.77
N LEU A 264 -5.94 -31.79 7.25
CA LEU A 264 -7.21 -32.12 7.90
C LEU A 264 -7.26 -33.64 8.17
N ASP A 265 -7.73 -34.03 9.34
CA ASP A 265 -7.87 -35.44 9.72
C ASP A 265 -9.06 -36.13 9.05
N SER A 266 -10.02 -35.37 8.54
CA SER A 266 -11.19 -35.86 7.84
C SER A 266 -11.58 -34.97 6.66
N LYS A 267 -12.62 -35.35 5.93
CA LYS A 267 -13.13 -34.53 4.82
C LYS A 267 -14.13 -33.50 5.34
N TYR A 268 -13.85 -32.25 5.03
CA TYR A 268 -14.71 -31.11 5.31
C TYR A 268 -15.24 -30.50 4.01
N GLN A 269 -16.38 -29.82 4.11
CA GLN A 269 -17.00 -29.18 2.96
C GLN A 269 -16.23 -27.90 2.62
N PRO A 270 -15.70 -27.77 1.39
CA PRO A 270 -15.05 -26.52 0.96
C PRO A 270 -16.09 -25.38 0.85
N ASP A 271 -15.56 -24.15 0.82
CA ASP A 271 -16.30 -22.89 0.71
C ASP A 271 -17.24 -22.59 1.90
N MET A 272 -17.04 -23.31 3.01
CA MET A 272 -17.73 -23.07 4.27
C MET A 272 -16.80 -22.40 5.28
N TRP A 273 -17.41 -21.77 6.29
CA TRP A 273 -16.70 -21.13 7.38
C TRP A 273 -16.50 -22.08 8.54
N TYR A 274 -15.29 -22.04 9.09
CA TYR A 274 -14.90 -22.87 10.21
C TYR A 274 -14.14 -22.06 11.25
N ASP A 275 -14.32 -22.44 12.49
CA ASP A 275 -13.50 -22.06 13.62
C ASP A 275 -12.43 -23.12 13.80
N VAL A 276 -11.16 -22.76 13.74
CA VAL A 276 -10.04 -23.69 13.63
C VAL A 276 -8.98 -23.42 14.64
N TYR A 277 -8.63 -24.44 15.40
CA TYR A 277 -7.40 -24.51 16.20
C TYR A 277 -6.37 -25.37 15.45
N ALA A 278 -5.21 -24.79 15.19
CA ALA A 278 -4.17 -25.48 14.42
C ALA A 278 -2.78 -25.16 14.95
N LEU A 279 -1.86 -26.10 14.70
CA LEU A 279 -0.42 -25.91 14.89
C LEU A 279 0.20 -25.44 13.58
N ILE A 280 1.05 -24.42 13.61
CA ILE A 280 1.85 -24.01 12.44
C ILE A 280 3.11 -24.90 12.40
N GLU A 281 3.16 -25.77 11.41
CA GLU A 281 4.30 -26.67 11.16
C GLU A 281 5.12 -26.23 9.96
N LYS A 282 6.37 -26.71 9.89
CA LYS A 282 7.28 -26.52 8.75
C LYS A 282 7.02 -27.60 7.70
N GLN A 283 6.73 -27.19 6.47
CA GLN A 283 6.67 -28.11 5.33
C GLN A 283 7.75 -27.76 4.30
N LYS A 284 8.52 -28.75 3.86
CA LYS A 284 9.46 -28.55 2.76
C LYS A 284 8.72 -28.50 1.43
N ASP A 285 8.88 -27.44 0.68
CA ASP A 285 8.49 -27.41 -0.73
C ASP A 285 9.63 -27.99 -1.58
N ASN A 286 9.37 -29.19 -2.11
CA ASN A 286 10.35 -29.91 -2.93
C ASN A 286 10.66 -29.21 -4.27
N ARG A 287 9.84 -28.21 -4.68
CA ARG A 287 10.03 -27.49 -5.95
C ARG A 287 10.98 -26.30 -5.82
N HIS A 288 11.04 -25.65 -4.65
CA HIS A 288 11.76 -24.40 -4.48
C HIS A 288 12.81 -24.43 -3.36
N SER A 289 13.06 -25.57 -2.74
CA SER A 289 13.96 -25.71 -1.57
C SER A 289 13.66 -24.76 -0.41
N LYS A 290 12.44 -24.24 -0.36
CA LYS A 290 11.97 -23.33 0.69
C LYS A 290 11.10 -24.07 1.70
N THR A 291 11.22 -23.67 2.95
CA THR A 291 10.30 -24.10 4.01
C THR A 291 9.08 -23.20 3.98
N MET A 292 7.90 -23.80 3.98
CA MET A 292 6.62 -23.08 3.99
C MET A 292 5.82 -23.41 5.25
N PRO A 293 5.05 -22.49 5.79
CA PRO A 293 4.13 -22.77 6.88
C PRO A 293 2.94 -23.58 6.39
N ILE A 294 2.53 -24.54 7.18
CA ILE A 294 1.32 -25.34 6.98
C ILE A 294 0.57 -25.44 8.30
N LEU A 295 -0.74 -25.39 8.23
CA LEU A 295 -1.61 -25.64 9.37
C LEU A 295 -1.84 -27.14 9.53
N LYS A 296 -1.65 -27.64 10.74
CA LYS A 296 -2.11 -28.96 11.16
C LYS A 296 -3.21 -28.77 12.16
N GLU A 297 -4.44 -29.11 11.76
CA GLU A 297 -5.60 -28.97 12.63
C GLU A 297 -5.50 -29.90 13.84
N TYR A 298 -6.07 -29.50 14.96
CA TYR A 298 -6.37 -30.34 16.11
C TYR A 298 -7.79 -30.15 16.62
N GLU A 299 -8.47 -29.09 16.20
CA GLU A 299 -9.88 -28.87 16.41
C GLU A 299 -10.45 -27.99 15.30
N ILE A 300 -11.55 -28.42 14.69
CA ILE A 300 -12.26 -27.67 13.65
C ILE A 300 -13.77 -27.81 13.83
N LYS A 301 -14.47 -26.69 13.79
CA LYS A 301 -15.92 -26.63 13.94
C LYS A 301 -16.53 -25.74 12.88
N MET A 302 -17.54 -26.24 12.16
CA MET A 302 -18.29 -25.41 11.23
C MET A 302 -19.04 -24.30 11.99
N VAL A 303 -19.01 -23.09 11.45
CA VAL A 303 -19.70 -21.92 12.00
C VAL A 303 -20.58 -21.28 10.93
N ASP A 304 -21.49 -20.43 11.36
CA ASP A 304 -22.32 -19.65 10.46
C ASP A 304 -21.46 -18.63 9.69
N ILE A 305 -21.96 -18.22 8.53
CA ILE A 305 -21.30 -17.19 7.73
C ILE A 305 -21.25 -15.89 8.55
N PRO A 306 -20.07 -15.29 8.75
CA PRO A 306 -19.95 -14.04 9.47
C PRO A 306 -20.74 -12.91 8.81
N ALA A 307 -21.05 -11.87 9.56
CA ALA A 307 -21.67 -10.66 9.03
C ALA A 307 -20.85 -10.10 7.85
N GLN A 308 -21.50 -9.46 6.88
CA GLN A 308 -20.87 -9.04 5.64
C GLN A 308 -19.62 -8.15 5.87
N ASN A 309 -19.65 -7.29 6.86
CA ASN A 309 -18.52 -6.44 7.25
C ASN A 309 -17.37 -7.19 7.95
N GLN A 310 -17.55 -8.47 8.26
CA GLN A 310 -16.53 -9.33 8.86
C GLN A 310 -15.95 -10.36 7.89
N GLN A 311 -16.51 -10.49 6.68
CA GLN A 311 -16.05 -11.51 5.73
C GLN A 311 -14.71 -11.18 5.12
N VAL A 312 -14.42 -9.90 4.91
CA VAL A 312 -13.15 -9.40 4.39
C VAL A 312 -12.34 -8.78 5.54
N ALA A 313 -11.14 -9.27 5.75
CA ALA A 313 -10.22 -8.70 6.72
C ALA A 313 -9.52 -7.48 6.13
N THR A 314 -9.28 -6.45 6.95
CA THR A 314 -8.64 -5.19 6.55
C THR A 314 -7.56 -4.81 7.55
N PHE A 315 -6.75 -3.81 7.20
CA PHE A 315 -5.73 -3.23 8.09
C PHE A 315 -6.23 -1.99 8.86
N TYR A 316 -7.52 -1.69 8.81
CA TYR A 316 -8.15 -0.52 9.47
C TYR A 316 -9.42 -0.90 10.22
#